data_714d5a3f3cb782ce35d6319d1965f570
#
_entry.id   714d5a3f3cb782ce35d6319d1965f570
#
_cell.length_a   1.000
_cell.length_b   1.000
_cell.length_c   1.000
_cell.angle_alpha   90.00
_cell.angle_beta   90.00
_cell.angle_gamma   90.00
#
_symmetry.space_group_name_H-M   'P 1'
#
loop_
_entity.id
_entity.type
_entity.pdbx_description
1 polymer ?
#
loop_
_entity_poly.entity_id
_entity_poly.type
_entity_poly.pdbx_seq_one_letter_code
_entity_poly.pdbx_strand_id
1 'polypeptide(L)'
;MKLSKIALAVATLAVASSALAHGYIESPASRAYMCKLGQNIDCGSVQYEPQSVEKTSGFPTGAMPPDGQLASAGIASYSQLDKQSLNAWTKSPMTAGPHEFVWHHTAPHKTTNWRYYITKQNWDPNKPLTRDQFELTPFCTINGNGQAPSMTKSMTCNVPERTGYQVIYGCLLYT
;
A
#
# COMPACT_ATOMS: atom_id res chain seq x y z
N MET A 1 3.16 33.87 59.97
CA MET A 1 3.24 32.62 59.23
C MET A 1 2.69 32.85 57.85
N LYS A 2 3.54 32.81 56.76
CA LYS A 2 3.13 33.00 55.39
C LYS A 2 3.07 31.61 54.75
N LEU A 3 1.88 31.13 54.36
CA LEU A 3 1.72 29.89 53.58
C LEU A 3 2.01 30.18 52.11
N SER A 4 3.12 29.64 51.60
CA SER A 4 3.42 29.61 50.18
C SER A 4 2.51 28.58 49.49
N LYS A 5 1.71 29.06 48.58
CA LYS A 5 0.93 28.17 47.66
C LYS A 5 1.85 27.70 46.57
N ILE A 6 2.25 26.42 46.60
CA ILE A 6 2.96 25.77 45.52
C ILE A 6 1.88 25.35 44.51
N ALA A 7 1.85 26.02 43.36
CA ALA A 7 1.03 25.60 42.21
C ALA A 7 1.75 24.49 41.46
N LEU A 8 1.23 23.27 41.53
CA LEU A 8 1.71 22.12 40.78
C LEU A 8 1.17 22.23 39.36
N ALA A 9 2.01 22.64 38.41
CA ALA A 9 1.67 22.65 36.99
C ALA A 9 1.80 21.22 36.45
N VAL A 10 0.68 20.55 36.20
CA VAL A 10 0.63 19.28 35.50
C VAL A 10 0.76 19.56 34.02
N ALA A 11 1.96 19.34 33.46
CA ALA A 11 2.18 19.35 32.01
C ALA A 11 1.60 18.07 31.41
N THR A 12 0.44 18.17 30.80
CA THR A 12 -0.10 17.08 29.93
C THR A 12 0.74 16.97 28.66
N LEU A 13 1.61 15.97 28.59
CA LEU A 13 2.23 15.58 27.32
C LEU A 13 1.11 15.06 26.42
N ALA A 14 0.71 15.84 25.44
CA ALA A 14 -0.08 15.35 24.32
C ALA A 14 0.84 14.44 23.49
N VAL A 15 0.72 13.14 23.65
CA VAL A 15 1.31 12.16 22.75
C VAL A 15 0.54 12.28 21.43
N ALA A 16 1.10 12.99 20.46
CA ALA A 16 0.59 12.95 19.09
C ALA A 16 0.82 11.52 18.58
N SER A 17 -0.20 10.65 18.71
CA SER A 17 -0.21 9.38 17.99
C SER A 17 -0.21 9.72 16.51
N SER A 18 0.86 9.37 15.79
CA SER A 18 0.84 9.38 14.33
C SER A 18 -0.30 8.43 13.91
N ALA A 19 -1.37 9.03 13.40
CA ALA A 19 -2.49 8.27 12.89
C ALA A 19 -2.03 7.58 11.61
N LEU A 20 -1.82 6.27 11.67
CA LEU A 20 -1.45 5.44 10.52
C LEU A 20 -2.74 4.89 9.91
N ALA A 21 -2.96 5.17 8.61
CA ALA A 21 -4.08 4.61 7.86
C ALA A 21 -3.73 3.19 7.42
N HIS A 22 -4.32 2.20 8.05
CA HIS A 22 -4.04 0.80 7.75
C HIS A 22 -5.08 0.21 6.79
N GLY A 23 -4.60 -0.46 5.76
CA GLY A 23 -5.47 -1.15 4.81
C GLY A 23 -4.68 -1.97 3.78
N TYR A 24 -5.40 -2.78 3.03
CA TYR A 24 -4.83 -3.60 1.94
C TYR A 24 -5.85 -3.76 0.81
N ILE A 25 -5.37 -4.10 -0.38
CA ILE A 25 -6.26 -4.48 -1.49
C ILE A 25 -6.72 -5.92 -1.23
N GLU A 26 -8.02 -6.05 -0.99
CA GLU A 26 -8.68 -7.32 -0.72
C GLU A 26 -9.05 -8.05 -2.01
N SER A 27 -9.48 -7.31 -3.02
CA SER A 27 -9.84 -7.86 -4.32
C SER A 27 -9.42 -6.92 -5.47
N PRO A 28 -8.75 -7.45 -6.53
CA PRO A 28 -8.03 -8.72 -6.53
C PRO A 28 -7.03 -8.78 -5.39
N ALA A 29 -6.88 -9.94 -4.74
CA ALA A 29 -6.07 -10.06 -3.53
C ALA A 29 -4.64 -9.60 -3.77
N SER A 30 -4.17 -8.63 -2.98
CA SER A 30 -2.80 -8.15 -3.03
C SER A 30 -1.79 -9.21 -2.58
N ARG A 31 -0.53 -9.06 -2.97
CA ARG A 31 0.56 -9.95 -2.56
C ARG A 31 0.59 -10.20 -1.05
N ALA A 32 0.46 -9.13 -0.25
CA ALA A 32 0.44 -9.21 1.20
C ALA A 32 -0.84 -9.92 1.73
N TYR A 33 -1.99 -9.67 1.11
CA TYR A 33 -3.22 -10.33 1.51
C TYR A 33 -3.25 -11.81 1.12
N MET A 34 -2.69 -12.19 -0.03
CA MET A 34 -2.48 -13.59 -0.41
C MET A 34 -1.57 -14.34 0.58
N CYS A 35 -0.62 -13.65 1.22
CA CYS A 35 0.17 -14.19 2.32
C CYS A 35 -0.70 -14.54 3.53
N LYS A 36 -1.60 -13.62 3.92
CA LYS A 36 -2.57 -13.87 5.02
C LYS A 36 -3.51 -15.02 4.71
N LEU A 37 -3.89 -15.19 3.45
CA LEU A 37 -4.76 -16.27 3.00
C LEU A 37 -4.03 -17.62 2.84
N GLY A 38 -2.71 -17.67 3.04
CA GLY A 38 -1.89 -18.87 2.83
C GLY A 38 -1.73 -19.26 1.36
N GLN A 39 -2.08 -18.37 0.42
CA GLN A 39 -1.92 -18.57 -1.02
C GLN A 39 -0.48 -18.25 -1.49
N ASN A 40 0.22 -17.41 -0.75
CA ASN A 40 1.65 -17.18 -0.86
C ASN A 40 2.33 -17.73 0.39
N ILE A 41 3.55 -18.25 0.22
CA ILE A 41 4.37 -18.84 1.30
C ILE A 41 5.64 -18.02 1.52
N ASP A 42 6.34 -18.27 2.61
CA ASP A 42 7.60 -17.59 2.96
C ASP A 42 7.49 -16.06 3.06
N CYS A 43 6.34 -15.58 3.49
CA CYS A 43 6.00 -14.17 3.54
C CYS A 43 6.55 -13.40 4.75
N GLY A 44 7.08 -14.10 5.76
CA GLY A 44 7.49 -13.46 7.02
C GLY A 44 6.30 -12.90 7.81
N SER A 45 6.54 -11.84 8.57
CA SER A 45 5.54 -11.28 9.49
C SER A 45 4.32 -10.64 8.80
N VAL A 46 4.45 -10.20 7.54
CA VAL A 46 3.34 -9.56 6.81
C VAL A 46 2.10 -10.45 6.68
N GLN A 47 2.24 -11.77 6.74
CA GLN A 47 1.10 -12.69 6.71
C GLN A 47 0.10 -12.46 7.87
N TYR A 48 0.56 -11.91 8.98
CA TYR A 48 -0.29 -11.62 10.14
C TYR A 48 -0.89 -10.20 10.10
N GLU A 49 -0.26 -9.29 9.37
CA GLU A 49 -0.62 -7.88 9.36
C GLU A 49 -0.47 -7.22 7.98
N PRO A 50 -1.15 -7.73 6.94
CA PRO A 50 -1.03 -7.19 5.57
C PRO A 50 -1.42 -5.71 5.46
N GLN A 51 -2.22 -5.20 6.41
CA GLN A 51 -2.63 -3.80 6.50
C GLN A 51 -1.49 -2.86 6.90
N SER A 52 -0.39 -3.39 7.45
CA SER A 52 0.72 -2.59 7.99
C SER A 52 1.82 -2.30 6.95
N VAL A 53 1.61 -2.66 5.68
CA VAL A 53 2.51 -2.29 4.57
C VAL A 53 2.28 -0.83 4.22
N GLU A 54 2.81 0.05 5.07
CA GLU A 54 2.53 1.48 5.04
C GLU A 54 3.77 2.29 5.43
N LYS A 55 4.08 3.31 4.64
CA LYS A 55 5.13 4.27 4.94
C LYS A 55 4.90 5.56 4.18
N THR A 56 5.53 6.65 4.63
CA THR A 56 5.56 7.90 3.87
C THR A 56 5.98 7.62 2.42
N SER A 57 5.07 7.87 1.49
CA SER A 57 5.24 7.53 0.09
C SER A 57 5.59 8.76 -0.73
N GLY A 58 6.51 8.58 -1.66
CA GLY A 58 6.80 9.55 -2.71
C GLY A 58 6.64 8.94 -4.10
N PHE A 59 6.10 7.73 -4.23
CA PHE A 59 5.87 7.12 -5.53
C PHE A 59 4.88 7.92 -6.37
N PRO A 60 5.17 8.21 -7.65
CA PRO A 60 6.31 7.70 -8.42
C PRO A 60 7.58 8.58 -8.34
N THR A 61 7.51 9.83 -7.89
CA THR A 61 8.57 10.84 -8.06
C THR A 61 9.49 11.02 -6.86
N GLY A 62 9.04 10.61 -5.66
CA GLY A 62 9.84 10.73 -4.44
C GLY A 62 10.80 9.55 -4.23
N ALA A 63 11.72 9.71 -3.28
CA ALA A 63 12.73 8.70 -2.97
C ALA A 63 12.19 7.45 -2.25
N MET A 64 11.02 7.54 -1.64
CA MET A 64 10.42 6.44 -0.88
C MET A 64 9.20 5.85 -1.59
N PRO A 65 8.98 4.53 -1.50
CA PRO A 65 9.94 3.51 -1.08
C PRO A 65 11.13 3.43 -2.04
N PRO A 66 12.30 2.93 -1.61
CA PRO A 66 13.44 2.74 -2.51
C PRO A 66 13.13 1.74 -3.63
N ASP A 67 13.77 1.88 -4.77
CA ASP A 67 13.71 0.89 -5.84
C ASP A 67 14.25 -0.46 -5.34
N GLY A 68 13.60 -1.54 -5.74
CA GLY A 68 13.85 -2.88 -5.20
C GLY A 68 13.13 -3.18 -3.87
N GLN A 69 12.49 -2.18 -3.24
CA GLN A 69 11.75 -2.31 -1.99
C GLN A 69 10.32 -1.75 -2.09
N LEU A 70 9.78 -1.73 -3.30
CA LEU A 70 8.45 -1.14 -3.54
C LEU A 70 7.34 -1.94 -2.85
N ALA A 71 7.41 -3.27 -2.90
CA ALA A 71 6.36 -4.14 -2.37
C ALA A 71 6.32 -4.18 -0.84
N SER A 72 7.46 -4.00 -0.18
CA SER A 72 7.56 -3.90 1.28
C SER A 72 7.33 -2.48 1.81
N ALA A 73 7.12 -1.50 0.94
CA ALA A 73 7.14 -0.07 1.27
C ALA A 73 8.46 0.38 1.94
N GLY A 74 9.58 -0.32 1.70
CA GLY A 74 10.86 -0.08 2.35
C GLY A 74 10.89 -0.46 3.83
N ILE A 75 9.97 -1.32 4.29
CA ILE A 75 9.90 -1.81 5.67
C ILE A 75 10.70 -3.11 5.78
N ALA A 76 11.78 -3.08 6.56
CA ALA A 76 12.72 -4.20 6.66
C ALA A 76 12.08 -5.51 7.13
N SER A 77 11.12 -5.46 8.06
CA SER A 77 10.37 -6.63 8.55
C SER A 77 9.48 -7.29 7.50
N TYR A 78 9.20 -6.60 6.38
CA TYR A 78 8.37 -7.08 5.27
C TYR A 78 9.18 -7.30 3.99
N SER A 79 10.51 -7.33 4.08
CA SER A 79 11.42 -7.45 2.93
C SER A 79 11.18 -8.71 2.08
N GLN A 80 10.54 -9.74 2.63
CA GLN A 80 10.13 -10.92 1.88
C GLN A 80 9.19 -10.58 0.72
N LEU A 81 8.39 -9.52 0.84
CA LEU A 81 7.51 -9.05 -0.24
C LEU A 81 8.28 -8.54 -1.46
N ASP A 82 9.54 -8.14 -1.30
CA ASP A 82 10.36 -7.61 -2.38
C ASP A 82 10.99 -8.70 -3.26
N LYS A 83 10.91 -9.97 -2.82
CA LYS A 83 11.31 -11.10 -3.66
C LYS A 83 10.57 -11.05 -4.98
N GLN A 84 11.30 -11.04 -6.10
CA GLN A 84 10.71 -10.91 -7.40
C GLN A 84 11.27 -11.94 -8.37
N SER A 85 10.38 -12.76 -8.92
CA SER A 85 10.65 -13.64 -10.06
C SER A 85 9.32 -14.00 -10.74
N LEU A 86 9.40 -14.57 -11.91
CA LEU A 86 8.22 -15.00 -12.65
C LEU A 86 7.30 -15.93 -11.85
N ASN A 87 7.87 -16.74 -10.94
CA ASN A 87 7.15 -17.76 -10.19
C ASN A 87 7.11 -17.52 -8.67
N ALA A 88 7.57 -16.35 -8.20
CA ALA A 88 7.62 -16.06 -6.77
C ALA A 88 6.24 -15.92 -6.11
N TRP A 89 5.25 -15.48 -6.87
CA TRP A 89 3.96 -15.06 -6.32
C TRP A 89 2.78 -15.67 -7.07
N THR A 90 1.72 -15.99 -6.34
CA THR A 90 0.41 -16.32 -6.91
C THR A 90 -0.14 -15.13 -7.69
N LYS A 91 -0.76 -15.39 -8.82
CA LYS A 91 -1.27 -14.39 -9.75
C LYS A 91 -2.78 -14.47 -9.86
N SER A 92 -3.45 -13.34 -9.95
CA SER A 92 -4.88 -13.25 -10.27
C SER A 92 -5.06 -13.11 -11.78
N PRO A 93 -5.88 -13.94 -12.43
CA PRO A 93 -6.26 -13.73 -13.83
C PRO A 93 -6.95 -12.36 -13.99
N MET A 94 -6.55 -11.62 -15.01
CA MET A 94 -7.13 -10.30 -15.29
C MET A 94 -7.09 -10.02 -16.79
N THR A 95 -8.13 -9.37 -17.30
CA THR A 95 -8.22 -8.89 -18.67
C THR A 95 -8.12 -7.37 -18.72
N ALA A 96 -7.94 -6.77 -19.89
CA ALA A 96 -8.11 -5.33 -20.05
C ALA A 96 -9.57 -4.90 -19.84
N GLY A 97 -9.79 -3.65 -19.51
CA GLY A 97 -11.12 -3.07 -19.33
C GLY A 97 -11.50 -2.84 -17.85
N PRO A 98 -12.78 -2.69 -17.56
CA PRO A 98 -13.24 -2.34 -16.22
C PRO A 98 -13.09 -3.50 -15.24
N HIS A 99 -12.39 -3.25 -14.13
CA HIS A 99 -12.24 -4.16 -13.01
C HIS A 99 -12.53 -3.44 -11.71
N GLU A 100 -13.15 -4.15 -10.77
CA GLU A 100 -13.36 -3.67 -9.42
C GLU A 100 -12.13 -3.97 -8.57
N PHE A 101 -11.64 -2.92 -7.88
CA PHE A 101 -10.62 -3.01 -6.85
C PHE A 101 -11.27 -2.71 -5.51
N VAL A 102 -11.13 -3.61 -4.55
CA VAL A 102 -11.68 -3.47 -3.21
C VAL A 102 -10.57 -3.28 -2.21
N TRP A 103 -10.60 -2.17 -1.49
CA TRP A 103 -9.75 -1.95 -0.32
C TRP A 103 -10.48 -2.32 0.96
N HIS A 104 -9.79 -3.02 1.83
CA HIS A 104 -10.19 -3.21 3.22
C HIS A 104 -9.33 -2.29 4.11
N HIS A 105 -9.98 -1.35 4.81
CA HIS A 105 -9.33 -0.43 5.73
C HIS A 105 -9.55 -0.93 7.16
N THR A 106 -8.49 -1.16 7.90
CA THR A 106 -8.56 -1.53 9.33
C THR A 106 -8.50 -0.31 10.23
N ALA A 107 -7.98 0.81 9.73
CA ALA A 107 -7.98 2.12 10.37
C ALA A 107 -8.20 3.20 9.28
N PRO A 108 -9.47 3.58 8.98
CA PRO A 108 -9.79 4.60 7.99
C PRO A 108 -9.32 5.98 8.42
N HIS A 109 -8.56 6.68 7.57
CA HIS A 109 -8.14 8.06 7.76
C HIS A 109 -8.56 8.92 6.58
N LYS A 110 -8.52 10.24 6.77
CA LYS A 110 -8.83 11.20 5.70
C LYS A 110 -7.94 10.92 4.50
N THR A 111 -8.53 10.48 3.41
CA THR A 111 -7.83 10.02 2.22
C THR A 111 -7.84 11.08 1.14
N THR A 112 -6.66 11.37 0.61
CA THR A 112 -6.50 12.24 -0.55
C THR A 112 -6.91 11.52 -1.82
N ASN A 113 -6.33 10.36 -2.10
CA ASN A 113 -6.67 9.54 -3.25
C ASN A 113 -6.12 8.10 -3.15
N TRP A 114 -6.66 7.23 -4.01
CA TRP A 114 -6.08 5.93 -4.38
C TRP A 114 -5.56 6.04 -5.81
N ARG A 115 -4.36 5.50 -6.05
CA ARG A 115 -3.73 5.47 -7.37
C ARG A 115 -3.28 4.06 -7.70
N TYR A 116 -3.43 3.68 -8.96
CA TYR A 116 -2.98 2.38 -9.45
C TYR A 116 -2.05 2.57 -10.64
N TYR A 117 -0.93 1.89 -10.56
CA TYR A 117 0.12 1.87 -11.59
C TYR A 117 0.28 0.45 -12.07
N ILE A 118 0.74 0.26 -13.31
CA ILE A 118 0.97 -1.05 -13.89
C ILE A 118 2.37 -1.09 -14.50
N THR A 119 2.99 -2.27 -14.50
CA THR A 119 4.27 -2.47 -15.17
C THR A 119 4.16 -2.24 -16.67
N LYS A 120 5.25 -1.81 -17.28
CA LYS A 120 5.38 -1.69 -18.73
C LYS A 120 5.24 -3.06 -19.40
N GLN A 121 4.79 -3.11 -20.64
CA GLN A 121 4.58 -4.38 -21.36
C GLN A 121 5.84 -5.26 -21.37
N ASN A 122 7.02 -4.67 -21.51
CA ASN A 122 8.29 -5.39 -21.66
C ASN A 122 9.15 -5.36 -20.37
N TRP A 123 8.52 -5.26 -19.19
CA TRP A 123 9.24 -5.33 -17.93
C TRP A 123 9.84 -6.73 -17.70
N ASP A 124 10.90 -6.81 -16.91
CA ASP A 124 11.54 -8.08 -16.57
C ASP A 124 11.04 -8.61 -15.22
N PRO A 125 10.22 -9.67 -15.19
CA PRO A 125 9.65 -10.20 -13.95
C PRO A 125 10.68 -10.86 -13.01
N ASN A 126 11.92 -11.05 -13.47
CA ASN A 126 12.99 -11.66 -12.67
C ASN A 126 13.95 -10.63 -12.06
N LYS A 127 13.67 -9.34 -12.23
CA LYS A 127 14.40 -8.25 -11.58
C LYS A 127 13.60 -7.65 -10.43
N PRO A 128 14.28 -7.09 -9.41
CA PRO A 128 13.60 -6.34 -8.36
C PRO A 128 12.68 -5.26 -8.94
N LEU A 129 11.54 -5.00 -8.30
CA LEU A 129 10.61 -3.97 -8.76
C LEU A 129 11.21 -2.58 -8.58
N THR A 130 11.36 -1.86 -9.67
CA THR A 130 11.90 -0.49 -9.73
C THR A 130 10.94 0.43 -10.47
N ARG A 131 11.04 1.74 -10.26
CA ARG A 131 10.15 2.74 -10.89
C ARG A 131 10.19 2.69 -12.41
N ASP A 132 11.36 2.47 -12.98
CA ASP A 132 11.55 2.40 -14.43
C ASP A 132 10.81 1.23 -15.09
N GLN A 133 10.41 0.22 -14.34
CA GLN A 133 9.60 -0.90 -14.83
C GLN A 133 8.09 -0.57 -14.89
N PHE A 134 7.65 0.53 -14.28
CA PHE A 134 6.25 0.93 -14.25
C PHE A 134 5.93 2.04 -15.27
N GLU A 135 4.68 2.09 -15.72
CA GLU A 135 4.10 3.31 -16.24
C GLU A 135 3.91 4.27 -15.05
N LEU A 136 4.61 5.41 -15.07
CA LEU A 136 4.62 6.33 -13.92
C LEU A 136 3.40 7.27 -13.90
N THR A 137 2.59 7.26 -14.96
CA THR A 137 1.25 7.84 -14.95
C THR A 137 0.27 6.78 -14.46
N PRO A 138 -0.49 7.02 -13.38
CA PRO A 138 -1.45 6.05 -12.89
C PRO A 138 -2.53 5.81 -13.94
N PHE A 139 -2.88 4.54 -14.19
CA PHE A 139 -4.00 4.21 -15.07
C PHE A 139 -5.35 4.46 -14.41
N CYS A 140 -5.36 4.59 -13.10
CA CYS A 140 -6.56 4.90 -12.32
C CYS A 140 -6.20 5.77 -11.13
N THR A 141 -7.00 6.83 -10.93
CA THR A 141 -6.93 7.69 -9.74
C THR A 141 -8.34 7.93 -9.24
N ILE A 142 -8.61 7.59 -7.99
CA ILE A 142 -9.89 7.83 -7.32
C ILE A 142 -9.68 8.87 -6.22
N ASN A 143 -10.43 9.96 -6.28
CA ASN A 143 -10.34 11.04 -5.30
C ASN A 143 -11.05 10.64 -3.99
N GLY A 144 -10.36 10.78 -2.87
CA GLY A 144 -10.89 10.58 -1.53
C GLY A 144 -11.56 11.82 -0.93
N ASN A 145 -11.37 12.99 -1.56
CA ASN A 145 -11.92 14.28 -1.14
C ASN A 145 -11.58 14.66 0.32
N GLY A 146 -10.47 14.14 0.85
CA GLY A 146 -10.09 14.38 2.25
C GLY A 146 -11.06 13.77 3.26
N GLN A 147 -11.89 12.81 2.86
CA GLN A 147 -12.83 12.10 3.73
C GLN A 147 -12.26 10.75 4.17
N ALA A 148 -12.62 10.32 5.38
CA ALA A 148 -12.33 8.96 5.80
C ALA A 148 -13.23 7.98 5.01
N PRO A 149 -12.66 6.96 4.38
CA PRO A 149 -13.45 5.97 3.65
C PRO A 149 -14.21 5.03 4.61
N SER A 150 -15.15 4.27 4.06
CA SER A 150 -15.72 3.10 4.74
C SER A 150 -14.66 2.03 4.96
N MET A 151 -14.91 1.08 5.88
CA MET A 151 -14.03 -0.06 6.12
C MET A 151 -13.76 -0.86 4.84
N THR A 152 -14.76 -0.98 3.98
CA THR A 152 -14.64 -1.57 2.65
C THR A 152 -14.94 -0.52 1.59
N LYS A 153 -14.04 -0.33 0.64
CA LYS A 153 -14.17 0.64 -0.44
C LYS A 153 -13.94 -0.03 -1.79
N SER A 154 -15.01 -0.17 -2.57
CA SER A 154 -14.96 -0.61 -3.97
C SER A 154 -14.72 0.55 -4.92
N MET A 155 -13.90 0.30 -5.95
CA MET A 155 -13.53 1.27 -6.97
C MET A 155 -13.38 0.57 -8.30
N THR A 156 -14.03 1.07 -9.35
CA THR A 156 -13.88 0.54 -10.70
C THR A 156 -12.79 1.30 -11.44
N CYS A 157 -11.83 0.56 -12.00
CA CYS A 157 -10.74 1.09 -12.81
C CYS A 157 -10.65 0.37 -14.15
N ASN A 158 -10.33 1.10 -15.21
CA ASN A 158 -10.06 0.49 -16.52
C ASN A 158 -8.60 0.05 -16.58
N VAL A 159 -8.37 -1.26 -16.52
CA VAL A 159 -7.03 -1.86 -16.62
C VAL A 159 -6.56 -1.77 -18.09
N PRO A 160 -5.35 -1.23 -18.36
CA PRO A 160 -4.81 -1.16 -19.69
C PRO A 160 -4.58 -2.55 -20.30
N GLU A 161 -4.63 -2.64 -21.62
CA GLU A 161 -4.26 -3.87 -22.32
C GLU A 161 -2.80 -4.23 -22.05
N ARG A 162 -2.59 -5.46 -21.59
CA ARG A 162 -1.28 -6.06 -21.33
C ARG A 162 -1.35 -7.54 -21.61
N THR A 163 -0.22 -8.14 -21.92
CA THR A 163 -0.07 -9.59 -22.06
C THR A 163 0.95 -10.12 -21.05
N GLY A 164 0.78 -11.37 -20.66
CA GLY A 164 1.69 -12.02 -19.72
C GLY A 164 1.56 -11.50 -18.28
N TYR A 165 2.56 -11.79 -17.46
CA TYR A 165 2.57 -11.39 -16.05
C TYR A 165 2.83 -9.90 -15.91
N GLN A 166 1.95 -9.22 -15.19
CA GLN A 166 2.07 -7.80 -14.84
C GLN A 166 1.95 -7.61 -13.32
N VAL A 167 2.51 -6.54 -12.82
CA VAL A 167 2.30 -6.09 -11.43
C VAL A 167 1.48 -4.81 -11.46
N ILE A 168 0.39 -4.80 -10.69
CA ILE A 168 -0.36 -3.59 -10.39
C ILE A 168 0.07 -3.11 -9.01
N TYR A 169 0.53 -1.87 -8.94
CA TYR A 169 0.96 -1.22 -7.71
C TYR A 169 -0.09 -0.22 -7.26
N GLY A 170 -0.78 -0.53 -6.16
CA GLY A 170 -1.79 0.33 -5.57
C GLY A 170 -1.21 1.20 -4.46
N CYS A 171 -1.46 2.50 -4.53
CA CYS A 171 -1.07 3.47 -3.51
C CYS A 171 -2.32 4.07 -2.87
N LEU A 172 -2.36 4.13 -1.55
CA LEU A 172 -3.32 4.89 -0.76
C LEU A 172 -2.58 6.10 -0.17
N LEU A 173 -3.04 7.31 -0.52
CA LEU A 173 -2.51 8.56 0.03
C LEU A 173 -3.53 9.17 0.98
N TYR A 174 -3.08 9.50 2.19
CA TYR A 174 -3.91 10.13 3.23
C TYR A 174 -3.18 11.34 3.85
N THR A 175 -3.91 12.15 4.61
CA THR A 175 -3.43 13.37 5.30
C THR A 175 -3.56 13.24 6.80
#